data_13c7303765e72975c26479cd0345f509
#
_entry.id   13c7303765e72975c26479cd0345f509
#
_cell.length_a   1.000
_cell.length_b   1.000
_cell.length_c   1.000
_cell.angle_alpha   90.00
_cell.angle_beta   90.00
_cell.angle_gamma   90.00
#
_symmetry.space_group_name_H-M   'P 1'
#
loop_
_entity.id
_entity.type
_entity.pdbx_description
1 polymer ?
#
loop_
_entity_poly.entity_id
_entity_poly.type
_entity_poly.pdbx_seq_one_letter_code
_entity_poly.pdbx_strand_id
1 'polypeptide(L)'
;MMKERKARRTRKFVGAIGVLVTVASLSGCVSDGVKSDNTNKEVTKIEATQTPIATPEVTPAPTETPEERVEREIREFRDSLPIEKRSAIEMAQSYLSCMPLSPSGLYDQLLYEGFSEEDSQFAIEHLIVDWDEMCYETAVSYVTNIGGFSKKSLTHQLVYEGFTKKQAKKAVKRLGYK
;
A
#
# COMPACT_ATOMS: atom_id res chain seq x y z
N MET A 1 -13.45 2.90 48.85
CA MET A 1 -13.51 2.33 47.47
C MET A 1 -13.91 3.43 46.49
N MET A 2 -12.96 4.14 45.92
CA MET A 2 -13.18 5.17 44.91
C MET A 2 -12.95 4.54 43.55
N LYS A 3 -14.01 4.44 42.72
CA LYS A 3 -13.96 4.05 41.34
C LYS A 3 -13.49 5.24 40.51
N GLU A 4 -12.25 5.23 40.05
CA GLU A 4 -11.79 6.18 39.04
C GLU A 4 -12.51 5.93 37.72
N ARG A 5 -13.34 6.89 37.33
CA ARG A 5 -13.94 6.92 36.00
C ARG A 5 -12.91 7.49 35.03
N LYS A 6 -12.32 6.60 34.24
CA LYS A 6 -11.46 6.96 33.11
C LYS A 6 -12.29 7.74 32.09
N ALA A 7 -12.14 9.06 32.07
CA ALA A 7 -12.80 9.94 31.11
C ALA A 7 -12.26 9.62 29.71
N ARG A 8 -13.11 9.06 28.85
CA ARG A 8 -12.87 8.96 27.42
C ARG A 8 -12.87 10.36 26.83
N ARG A 9 -11.71 10.86 26.50
CA ARG A 9 -11.51 12.15 25.84
C ARG A 9 -11.86 11.96 24.37
N THR A 10 -13.11 12.23 24.01
CA THR A 10 -13.52 12.36 22.62
C THR A 10 -12.78 13.55 22.00
N ARG A 11 -11.73 13.29 21.23
CA ARG A 11 -11.09 14.28 20.38
C ARG A 11 -12.05 14.58 19.22
N LYS A 12 -12.68 15.74 19.27
CA LYS A 12 -13.38 16.27 18.10
C LYS A 12 -12.33 16.64 17.07
N PHE A 13 -12.24 15.86 16.01
CA PHE A 13 -11.51 16.21 14.80
C PHE A 13 -12.27 17.35 14.11
N VAL A 14 -11.76 18.56 14.25
CA VAL A 14 -12.09 19.69 13.38
C VAL A 14 -10.84 19.98 12.59
N GLY A 15 -10.75 19.40 11.44
CA GLY A 15 -9.67 19.63 10.48
C GLY A 15 -10.22 19.40 9.09
N ALA A 16 -11.13 20.29 8.66
CA ALA A 16 -11.51 20.37 7.26
C ALA A 16 -10.35 20.95 6.46
N ILE A 17 -9.51 20.11 5.88
CA ILE A 17 -8.72 20.49 4.72
C ILE A 17 -9.51 19.98 3.52
N GLY A 18 -10.44 20.82 3.05
CA GLY A 18 -11.09 20.64 1.78
C GLY A 18 -10.08 20.80 0.66
N VAL A 19 -9.48 19.72 0.22
CA VAL A 19 -8.81 19.67 -1.08
C VAL A 19 -9.92 19.44 -2.10
N LEU A 20 -10.30 20.51 -2.74
CA LEU A 20 -11.17 20.50 -3.90
C LEU A 20 -10.41 19.85 -5.06
N VAL A 21 -10.53 18.54 -5.21
CA VAL A 21 -10.05 17.83 -6.40
C VAL A 21 -11.06 18.10 -7.51
N THR A 22 -10.77 19.06 -8.36
CA THR A 22 -11.44 19.20 -9.64
C THR A 22 -11.03 18.03 -10.52
N VAL A 23 -11.94 17.09 -10.68
CA VAL A 23 -11.84 16.02 -11.66
C VAL A 23 -11.97 16.64 -13.04
N ALA A 24 -10.84 16.86 -13.70
CA ALA A 24 -10.83 17.12 -15.13
C ALA A 24 -11.03 15.79 -15.85
N SER A 25 -12.26 15.60 -16.35
CA SER A 25 -12.61 14.50 -17.25
C SER A 25 -11.83 14.67 -18.54
N LEU A 26 -10.89 13.78 -18.79
CA LEU A 26 -10.36 13.53 -20.14
C LEU A 26 -10.96 12.23 -20.65
N SER A 27 -12.07 12.41 -21.35
CA SER A 27 -12.69 11.44 -22.25
C SER A 27 -11.73 11.19 -23.44
N GLY A 28 -11.45 9.95 -23.74
CA GLY A 28 -10.73 9.62 -24.96
C GLY A 28 -10.14 8.21 -24.95
N CYS A 29 -10.98 7.19 -25.07
CA CYS A 29 -10.56 5.92 -25.64
C CYS A 29 -11.50 5.58 -26.79
N VAL A 30 -10.99 5.76 -27.99
CA VAL A 30 -11.58 5.28 -29.23
C VAL A 30 -11.41 3.76 -29.27
N SER A 31 -12.53 3.08 -29.37
CA SER A 31 -12.60 1.66 -29.68
C SER A 31 -12.65 1.50 -31.18
N ASP A 32 -11.62 0.89 -31.76
CA ASP A 32 -11.73 0.33 -33.10
C ASP A 32 -11.93 -1.18 -33.01
N GLY A 33 -13.07 -1.59 -33.52
CA GLY A 33 -13.48 -2.96 -33.65
C GLY A 33 -12.76 -3.66 -34.80
N VAL A 34 -12.36 -4.89 -34.58
CA VAL A 34 -12.02 -5.82 -35.66
C VAL A 34 -13.00 -6.98 -35.62
N LYS A 35 -13.66 -7.09 -36.79
CA LYS A 35 -14.65 -8.11 -37.13
C LYS A 35 -14.02 -9.50 -37.20
N SER A 36 -14.76 -10.46 -36.67
CA SER A 36 -14.66 -11.88 -36.93
C SER A 36 -14.96 -12.15 -38.42
N ASP A 37 -14.10 -12.90 -39.08
CA ASP A 37 -14.50 -13.67 -40.26
C ASP A 37 -13.99 -15.10 -40.13
N ASN A 38 -14.99 -15.96 -40.10
CA ASN A 38 -14.92 -17.40 -40.11
C ASN A 38 -14.85 -17.86 -41.55
N THR A 39 -13.82 -18.61 -41.93
CA THR A 39 -13.91 -19.44 -43.14
C THR A 39 -13.18 -20.75 -42.97
N ASN A 40 -13.97 -21.77 -43.06
CA ASN A 40 -13.71 -23.20 -43.08
C ASN A 40 -13.07 -23.64 -44.39
N LYS A 41 -12.25 -24.69 -44.34
CA LYS A 41 -11.85 -25.74 -45.30
C LYS A 41 -10.33 -25.93 -45.28
N GLU A 42 -9.73 -27.06 -45.28
CA GLU A 42 -10.00 -28.34 -45.94
C GLU A 42 -9.04 -29.42 -45.39
N VAL A 43 -9.53 -30.62 -45.34
CA VAL A 43 -8.82 -31.84 -44.97
C VAL A 43 -7.79 -32.22 -46.02
N THR A 44 -6.53 -32.48 -45.65
CA THR A 44 -5.63 -33.33 -46.41
C THR A 44 -4.82 -34.24 -45.51
N LYS A 45 -5.00 -35.52 -45.76
CA LYS A 45 -4.37 -36.67 -45.17
C LYS A 45 -2.96 -36.84 -45.73
N ILE A 46 -1.94 -36.94 -44.90
CA ILE A 46 -0.63 -37.50 -45.28
C ILE A 46 -0.06 -38.25 -44.05
N GLU A 47 -0.05 -39.54 -44.12
CA GLU A 47 1.01 -40.57 -44.03
C GLU A 47 2.04 -40.49 -42.91
N ALA A 48 2.02 -41.58 -42.13
CA ALA A 48 2.93 -41.90 -41.05
C ALA A 48 4.39 -42.02 -41.52
N THR A 49 5.26 -41.28 -40.86
CA THR A 49 6.70 -41.62 -40.84
C THR A 49 7.15 -41.65 -39.39
N GLN A 50 7.51 -42.84 -38.91
CA GLN A 50 8.10 -43.09 -37.63
C GLN A 50 9.51 -42.47 -37.60
N THR A 51 9.75 -41.55 -36.69
CA THR A 51 11.07 -41.07 -36.33
C THR A 51 11.34 -41.25 -34.82
N PRO A 52 12.57 -41.55 -34.40
CA PRO A 52 12.84 -42.21 -33.14
C PRO A 52 12.56 -41.31 -31.93
N ILE A 53 12.14 -41.94 -30.85
CA ILE A 53 11.91 -41.39 -29.53
C ILE A 53 13.17 -40.71 -29.03
N ALA A 54 13.22 -39.37 -29.10
CA ALA A 54 14.17 -38.59 -28.34
C ALA A 54 13.75 -38.62 -26.89
N THR A 55 14.62 -39.16 -26.05
CA THR A 55 14.54 -39.07 -24.59
C THR A 55 14.28 -37.60 -24.19
N PRO A 56 13.26 -37.28 -23.39
CA PRO A 56 13.08 -35.93 -22.91
C PRO A 56 14.28 -35.57 -22.03
N GLU A 57 15.11 -34.68 -22.52
CA GLU A 57 16.11 -33.98 -21.72
C GLU A 57 15.38 -33.25 -20.63
N VAL A 58 15.51 -33.73 -19.39
CA VAL A 58 14.95 -33.10 -18.21
C VAL A 58 15.72 -31.80 -17.99
N THR A 59 15.22 -30.73 -18.60
CA THR A 59 15.69 -29.38 -18.28
C THR A 59 15.45 -29.18 -16.78
N PRO A 60 16.49 -28.93 -15.97
CA PRO A 60 16.28 -28.66 -14.55
C PRO A 60 15.36 -27.45 -14.42
N ALA A 61 14.29 -27.60 -13.63
CA ALA A 61 13.39 -26.51 -13.31
C ALA A 61 14.19 -25.32 -12.81
N PRO A 62 13.91 -24.08 -13.24
CA PRO A 62 14.61 -22.91 -12.77
C PRO A 62 14.62 -22.91 -11.24
N THR A 63 15.79 -22.90 -10.65
CA THR A 63 15.94 -22.82 -9.20
C THR A 63 15.44 -21.45 -8.77
N GLU A 64 14.32 -21.44 -8.04
CA GLU A 64 13.71 -20.24 -7.48
C GLU A 64 14.73 -19.44 -6.66
N THR A 65 14.85 -18.15 -6.92
CA THR A 65 15.74 -17.29 -6.14
C THR A 65 15.17 -17.05 -4.74
N PRO A 66 16.00 -16.65 -3.77
CA PRO A 66 15.52 -16.34 -2.41
C PRO A 66 14.45 -15.24 -2.43
N GLU A 67 14.54 -14.26 -3.34
CA GLU A 67 13.59 -13.17 -3.48
C GLU A 67 12.25 -13.68 -4.03
N GLU A 68 12.24 -14.48 -5.09
CA GLU A 68 11.03 -15.10 -5.65
C GLU A 68 10.31 -15.98 -4.62
N ARG A 69 11.06 -16.67 -3.77
CA ARG A 69 10.47 -17.46 -2.69
C ARG A 69 9.73 -16.59 -1.68
N VAL A 70 10.36 -15.50 -1.23
CA VAL A 70 9.77 -14.56 -0.28
C VAL A 70 8.51 -13.91 -0.89
N GLU A 71 8.56 -13.51 -2.15
CA GLU A 71 7.40 -12.94 -2.85
C GLU A 71 6.24 -13.94 -2.95
N ARG A 72 6.56 -15.21 -3.22
CA ARG A 72 5.56 -16.28 -3.26
C ARG A 72 4.93 -16.50 -1.89
N GLU A 73 5.73 -16.58 -0.83
CA GLU A 73 5.25 -16.75 0.55
C GLU A 73 4.35 -15.59 0.99
N ILE A 74 4.72 -14.35 0.65
CA ILE A 74 3.91 -13.16 0.92
C ILE A 74 2.58 -13.24 0.17
N ARG A 75 2.58 -13.69 -1.08
CA ARG A 75 1.37 -13.85 -1.89
C ARG A 75 0.47 -14.92 -1.31
N GLU A 76 1.01 -16.12 -1.03
CA GLU A 76 0.28 -17.23 -0.44
C GLU A 76 -0.33 -16.84 0.91
N PHE A 77 0.42 -16.14 1.76
CA PHE A 77 -0.11 -15.61 3.01
C PHE A 77 -1.28 -14.66 2.77
N ARG A 78 -1.13 -13.71 1.85
CA ARG A 78 -2.18 -12.74 1.52
C ARG A 78 -3.44 -13.43 0.99
N ASP A 79 -3.28 -14.42 0.11
CA ASP A 79 -4.39 -15.14 -0.49
C ASP A 79 -5.12 -16.06 0.52
N SER A 80 -4.46 -16.43 1.61
CA SER A 80 -5.05 -17.20 2.71
C SER A 80 -5.89 -16.35 3.66
N LEU A 81 -5.78 -15.02 3.60
CA LEU A 81 -6.50 -14.12 4.49
C LEU A 81 -7.99 -13.97 4.10
N PRO A 82 -8.87 -13.73 5.09
CA PRO A 82 -10.21 -13.23 4.84
C PRO A 82 -10.20 -11.97 3.95
N ILE A 83 -11.23 -11.82 3.13
CA ILE A 83 -11.28 -10.75 2.12
C ILE A 83 -11.19 -9.36 2.76
N GLU A 84 -11.78 -9.17 3.94
CA GLU A 84 -11.77 -7.91 4.68
C GLU A 84 -10.34 -7.53 5.11
N LYS A 85 -9.59 -8.47 5.66
CA LYS A 85 -8.18 -8.25 6.08
C LYS A 85 -7.28 -7.97 4.88
N ARG A 86 -7.46 -8.72 3.79
CA ARG A 86 -6.72 -8.48 2.55
C ARG A 86 -7.03 -7.10 1.97
N SER A 87 -8.30 -6.74 1.88
CA SER A 87 -8.73 -5.43 1.38
C SER A 87 -8.21 -4.28 2.25
N ALA A 88 -8.16 -4.46 3.58
CA ALA A 88 -7.59 -3.46 4.48
C ALA A 88 -6.08 -3.25 4.23
N ILE A 89 -5.31 -4.33 3.99
CA ILE A 89 -3.89 -4.24 3.64
C ILE A 89 -3.71 -3.51 2.30
N GLU A 90 -4.48 -3.86 1.28
CA GLU A 90 -4.41 -3.26 -0.05
C GLU A 90 -4.77 -1.76 -0.01
N MET A 91 -5.79 -1.40 0.74
CA MET A 91 -6.17 0.00 0.96
C MET A 91 -5.08 0.77 1.68
N ALA A 92 -4.51 0.20 2.74
CA ALA A 92 -3.40 0.79 3.47
C ALA A 92 -2.16 1.03 2.59
N GLN A 93 -1.79 0.05 1.74
CA GLN A 93 -0.70 0.20 0.78
C GLN A 93 -0.99 1.29 -0.26
N SER A 94 -2.23 1.38 -0.73
CA SER A 94 -2.66 2.44 -1.66
C SER A 94 -2.48 3.83 -1.05
N TYR A 95 -2.90 4.03 0.21
CA TYR A 95 -2.70 5.29 0.91
C TYR A 95 -1.23 5.66 1.06
N LEU A 96 -0.40 4.72 1.50
CA LEU A 96 1.04 4.95 1.68
C LEU A 96 1.78 5.21 0.36
N SER A 97 1.27 4.72 -0.77
CA SER A 97 1.82 5.04 -2.09
C SER A 97 1.51 6.46 -2.56
N CYS A 98 0.43 7.06 -2.04
CA CYS A 98 -0.01 8.40 -2.42
C CYS A 98 0.49 9.49 -1.45
N MET A 99 0.58 9.15 -0.16
CA MET A 99 0.96 10.12 0.87
C MET A 99 1.64 9.44 2.06
N PRO A 100 2.66 10.09 2.66
CA PRO A 100 3.28 9.56 3.86
C PRO A 100 2.34 9.77 5.06
N LEU A 101 1.96 8.67 5.72
CA LEU A 101 1.12 8.66 6.90
C LEU A 101 1.86 8.01 8.09
N SER A 102 1.43 8.38 9.30
CA SER A 102 1.83 7.65 10.50
C SER A 102 1.02 6.38 10.69
N PRO A 103 1.47 5.41 11.51
CA PRO A 103 0.68 4.23 11.83
C PRO A 103 -0.73 4.56 12.36
N SER A 104 -0.84 5.56 13.26
CA SER A 104 -2.14 5.97 13.80
C SER A 104 -2.97 6.76 12.79
N GLY A 105 -2.34 7.59 11.93
CA GLY A 105 -3.06 8.30 10.88
C GLY A 105 -3.63 7.34 9.84
N LEU A 106 -2.86 6.31 9.48
CA LEU A 106 -3.32 5.26 8.58
C LEU A 106 -4.45 4.42 9.21
N TYR A 107 -4.33 4.10 10.50
CA TYR A 107 -5.39 3.42 11.25
C TYR A 107 -6.70 4.21 11.22
N ASP A 108 -6.66 5.50 11.57
CA ASP A 108 -7.83 6.38 11.55
C ASP A 108 -8.42 6.48 10.13
N GLN A 109 -7.58 6.48 9.10
CA GLN A 109 -8.02 6.50 7.70
C GLN A 109 -8.74 5.21 7.31
N LEU A 110 -8.22 4.04 7.70
CA LEU A 110 -8.89 2.76 7.43
C LEU A 110 -10.24 2.66 8.13
N LEU A 111 -10.34 3.15 9.37
CA LEU A 111 -11.64 3.25 10.07
C LEU A 111 -12.62 4.17 9.33
N TYR A 112 -12.13 5.27 8.77
CA TYR A 112 -12.95 6.19 7.97
C TYR A 112 -13.48 5.53 6.70
N GLU A 113 -12.68 4.66 6.06
CA GLU A 113 -13.09 3.86 4.90
C GLU A 113 -14.09 2.74 5.25
N GLY A 114 -14.36 2.53 6.55
CA GLY A 114 -15.35 1.56 7.01
C GLY A 114 -14.79 0.19 7.39
N PHE A 115 -13.49 0.02 7.43
CA PHE A 115 -12.87 -1.21 7.97
C PHE A 115 -13.09 -1.30 9.48
N SER A 116 -13.16 -2.52 10.01
CA SER A 116 -13.26 -2.75 11.45
C SER A 116 -11.98 -2.33 12.18
N GLU A 117 -12.07 -2.09 13.49
CA GLU A 117 -10.90 -1.85 14.34
C GLU A 117 -9.88 -3.00 14.23
N GLU A 118 -10.40 -4.26 14.18
CA GLU A 118 -9.57 -5.45 14.06
C GLU A 118 -8.84 -5.51 12.71
N ASP A 119 -9.54 -5.29 11.60
CA ASP A 119 -8.95 -5.37 10.25
C ASP A 119 -7.98 -4.22 10.01
N SER A 120 -8.29 -3.01 10.52
CA SER A 120 -7.42 -1.84 10.45
C SER A 120 -6.12 -2.06 11.22
N GLN A 121 -6.21 -2.59 12.44
CA GLN A 121 -5.03 -2.91 13.24
C GLN A 121 -4.21 -4.03 12.59
N PHE A 122 -4.88 -5.08 12.11
CA PHE A 122 -4.24 -6.18 11.40
C PHE A 122 -3.46 -5.69 10.18
N ALA A 123 -4.06 -4.80 9.37
CA ALA A 123 -3.39 -4.25 8.20
C ALA A 123 -2.08 -3.54 8.58
N ILE A 124 -2.10 -2.68 9.61
CA ILE A 124 -0.92 -1.93 10.04
C ILE A 124 0.20 -2.84 10.56
N GLU A 125 -0.16 -3.91 11.29
CA GLU A 125 0.80 -4.86 11.84
C GLU A 125 1.47 -5.73 10.76
N HIS A 126 0.79 -5.95 9.63
CA HIS A 126 1.28 -6.81 8.53
C HIS A 126 1.83 -6.02 7.34
N LEU A 127 1.89 -4.69 7.43
CA LEU A 127 2.55 -3.86 6.43
C LEU A 127 4.07 -3.91 6.61
N ILE A 128 4.78 -4.09 5.48
CA ILE A 128 6.24 -3.95 5.43
C ILE A 128 6.56 -2.49 5.09
N VAL A 129 6.68 -1.64 6.10
CA VAL A 129 6.87 -0.19 5.96
C VAL A 129 7.97 0.31 6.89
N ASP A 130 8.86 1.15 6.36
CA ASP A 130 9.78 1.93 7.18
C ASP A 130 9.08 3.19 7.71
N TRP A 131 8.55 3.09 8.91
CA TRP A 131 7.87 4.21 9.58
C TRP A 131 8.81 5.39 9.93
N ASP A 132 10.10 5.18 9.99
CA ASP A 132 11.07 6.27 10.14
C ASP A 132 11.19 7.07 8.84
N GLU A 133 11.14 6.40 7.68
CA GLU A 133 11.11 7.05 6.37
C GLU A 133 9.79 7.78 6.16
N MET A 134 8.65 7.16 6.46
CA MET A 134 7.35 7.84 6.39
C MET A 134 7.33 9.13 7.24
N CYS A 135 7.90 9.08 8.45
CA CYS A 135 8.02 10.27 9.30
C CYS A 135 8.92 11.34 8.67
N TYR A 136 9.99 10.94 8.01
CA TYR A 136 10.89 11.88 7.32
C TYR A 136 10.21 12.52 6.11
N GLU A 137 9.52 11.76 5.27
CA GLU A 137 8.78 12.26 4.12
C GLU A 137 7.66 13.22 4.54
N THR A 138 6.93 12.88 5.61
CA THR A 138 5.96 13.79 6.22
C THR A 138 6.62 15.10 6.65
N ALA A 139 7.78 15.03 7.30
CA ALA A 139 8.51 16.23 7.73
C ALA A 139 8.99 17.05 6.53
N VAL A 140 9.48 16.42 5.44
CA VAL A 140 9.81 17.09 4.18
C VAL A 140 8.61 17.80 3.61
N SER A 141 7.46 17.14 3.54
CA SER A 141 6.21 17.71 3.04
C SER A 141 5.81 18.97 3.82
N TYR A 142 5.88 18.96 5.15
CA TYR A 142 5.59 20.13 5.98
C TYR A 142 6.53 21.30 5.69
N VAL A 143 7.82 21.04 5.58
CA VAL A 143 8.81 22.10 5.35
C VAL A 143 8.69 22.67 3.93
N THR A 144 8.42 21.82 2.94
CA THR A 144 8.34 22.22 1.52
C THR A 144 7.04 22.94 1.20
N ASN A 145 5.91 22.45 1.70
CA ASN A 145 4.59 22.96 1.29
C ASN A 145 4.07 24.08 2.19
N ILE A 146 4.43 24.08 3.47
CA ILE A 146 3.94 25.06 4.45
C ILE A 146 5.07 25.99 4.87
N GLY A 147 6.27 25.48 5.16
CA GLY A 147 7.42 26.25 5.62
C GLY A 147 7.26 26.80 7.05
N GLY A 148 8.25 27.59 7.50
CA GLY A 148 8.15 28.34 8.76
C GLY A 148 8.25 27.53 10.05
N PHE A 149 8.61 26.25 9.99
CA PHE A 149 8.74 25.41 11.18
C PHE A 149 10.07 25.61 11.89
N SER A 150 10.02 25.77 13.21
CA SER A 150 11.17 25.56 14.07
C SER A 150 11.37 24.08 14.36
N LYS A 151 12.58 23.70 14.83
CA LYS A 151 12.85 22.31 15.29
C LYS A 151 11.78 21.79 16.25
N LYS A 152 11.39 22.64 17.24
CA LYS A 152 10.42 22.26 18.26
C LYS A 152 9.01 22.11 17.67
N SER A 153 8.57 23.07 16.83
CA SER A 153 7.22 23.04 16.25
C SER A 153 7.05 21.87 15.28
N LEU A 154 8.06 21.60 14.42
CA LEU A 154 8.01 20.46 13.51
C LEU A 154 7.98 19.12 14.27
N THR A 155 8.83 18.99 15.32
CA THR A 155 8.80 17.78 16.15
C THR A 155 7.42 17.59 16.81
N HIS A 156 6.78 18.65 17.30
CA HIS A 156 5.45 18.57 17.87
C HIS A 156 4.39 18.20 16.84
N GLN A 157 4.50 18.77 15.63
CA GLN A 157 3.57 18.46 14.53
C GLN A 157 3.63 16.98 14.16
N LEU A 158 4.83 16.43 13.96
CA LEU A 158 4.99 15.01 13.64
C LEU A 158 4.46 14.08 14.74
N VAL A 159 4.64 14.45 16.01
CA VAL A 159 4.04 13.69 17.13
C VAL A 159 2.53 13.84 17.15
N TYR A 160 1.99 14.99 16.77
CA TYR A 160 0.55 15.20 16.64
C TYR A 160 -0.04 14.34 15.52
N GLU A 161 0.68 14.19 14.38
CA GLU A 161 0.31 13.28 13.28
C GLU A 161 0.35 11.78 13.68
N GLY A 162 0.88 11.48 14.86
CA GLY A 162 0.88 10.12 15.41
C GLY A 162 2.20 9.36 15.28
N PHE A 163 3.26 10.02 14.83
CA PHE A 163 4.60 9.42 14.90
C PHE A 163 5.14 9.44 16.33
N THR A 164 6.02 8.49 16.65
CA THR A 164 6.68 8.49 17.94
C THR A 164 7.63 9.70 18.07
N LYS A 165 7.85 10.15 19.30
CA LYS A 165 8.80 11.23 19.58
C LYS A 165 10.23 10.91 19.11
N LYS A 166 10.60 9.62 19.06
CA LYS A 166 11.91 9.14 18.57
C LYS A 166 11.99 9.35 17.05
N GLN A 167 10.99 8.92 16.32
CA GLN A 167 10.89 9.10 14.86
C GLN A 167 10.88 10.58 14.48
N ALA A 168 10.02 11.39 15.13
CA ALA A 168 9.95 12.81 14.89
C ALA A 168 11.30 13.53 15.09
N LYS A 169 12.03 13.22 16.18
CA LYS A 169 13.36 13.77 16.43
C LYS A 169 14.39 13.34 15.37
N LYS A 170 14.33 12.05 14.94
CA LYS A 170 15.22 11.52 13.90
C LYS A 170 14.97 12.21 12.56
N ALA A 171 13.70 12.35 12.16
CA ALA A 171 13.30 13.01 10.93
C ALA A 171 13.73 14.49 10.91
N VAL A 172 13.45 15.24 11.97
CA VAL A 172 13.82 16.65 12.10
C VAL A 172 15.33 16.85 12.09
N LYS A 173 16.10 15.97 12.72
CA LYS A 173 17.57 16.00 12.66
C LYS A 173 18.09 15.73 11.24
N ARG A 174 17.49 14.76 10.53
CA ARG A 174 17.85 14.42 9.13
C ARG A 174 17.61 15.59 8.17
N LEU A 175 16.61 16.42 8.43
CA LEU A 175 16.35 17.68 7.69
C LEU A 175 17.39 18.78 7.94
N GLY A 176 18.35 18.59 8.84
CA GLY A 176 19.41 19.55 9.13
C GLY A 176 19.12 20.52 10.28
N TYR A 177 18.00 20.37 11.00
CA TYR A 177 17.76 21.15 12.20
C TYR A 177 18.75 20.77 13.33
N LYS A 178 19.51 21.75 13.80
CA LYS A 178 20.53 21.59 14.87
C LYS A 178 19.93 21.70 16.26
#